data_6e2536d24812d6b248f4758b8d6eb1fe
#
_entry.id   6e2536d24812d6b248f4758b8d6eb1fe
#
_cell.length_a   1.000
_cell.length_b   1.000
_cell.length_c   1.000
_cell.angle_alpha   90.00
_cell.angle_beta   90.00
_cell.angle_gamma   90.00
#
_symmetry.space_group_name_H-M   'P 1'
#
loop_
_entity.id
_entity.type
_entity.pdbx_description
1 polymer ?
#
loop_
_entity_poly.entity_id
_entity_poly.type
_entity_poly.pdbx_seq_one_letter_code
_entity_poly.pdbx_strand_id
1 'polypeptide(L)'
;FSGVVRFATPVFNQDGFAGVVVLSLDYRHLAQFTDQLVPTQATQVFETNASSGNYAYMVDHRGFVVSHPSDFHIVGLNPDGTPVPTLSAQNATELAKKGAEALNMFQLGFLDPNIFNIAKEAATGKSGIFMYKFSGNTKFVAYAPIKFYASNLPEPAGFGWIGLGLEVEKYNEAAQKVSQNIEKESKAWTATVILVLIAAMVILFFIMIILVRGITRSLRSKVPEGSAGDLSVFNDDDDDDK
;
A
#
# COMPACT_ATOMS: atom_id res chain seq x y z
N PHE A 1 -5.98 -24.12 16.57
CA PHE A 1 -7.33 -23.57 16.41
C PHE A 1 -8.23 -24.57 15.70
N SER A 2 -9.43 -24.81 16.20
CA SER A 2 -10.45 -25.69 15.63
C SER A 2 -11.79 -24.97 15.69
N GLY A 3 -12.31 -24.54 14.55
CA GLY A 3 -13.54 -23.81 14.46
C GLY A 3 -14.63 -24.64 13.74
N VAL A 4 -15.88 -24.49 14.16
CA VAL A 4 -17.03 -25.17 13.57
C VAL A 4 -18.18 -24.19 13.40
N VAL A 5 -18.73 -24.08 12.21
CA VAL A 5 -20.00 -23.39 11.94
C VAL A 5 -21.13 -24.41 12.03
N ARG A 6 -22.13 -24.14 12.85
CA ARG A 6 -23.27 -25.02 13.04
C ARG A 6 -24.58 -24.42 12.55
N PHE A 7 -25.28 -25.18 11.72
CA PHE A 7 -26.66 -24.90 11.33
C PHE A 7 -27.57 -25.90 12.07
N ALA A 8 -28.52 -25.39 12.81
CA ALA A 8 -29.42 -26.19 13.60
C ALA A 8 -30.89 -25.91 13.20
N THR A 9 -31.66 -26.94 13.02
CA THR A 9 -33.11 -26.83 12.76
C THR A 9 -33.87 -27.75 13.69
N PRO A 10 -34.96 -27.26 14.32
CA PRO A 10 -35.82 -28.13 15.15
C PRO A 10 -36.61 -29.09 14.27
N VAL A 11 -36.80 -30.27 14.80
CA VAL A 11 -37.65 -31.32 14.20
C VAL A 11 -38.87 -31.53 15.11
N PHE A 12 -40.03 -31.56 14.51
CA PHE A 12 -41.31 -31.79 15.21
C PHE A 12 -41.97 -33.08 14.66
N ASN A 13 -42.64 -33.82 15.52
CA ASN A 13 -43.51 -34.93 15.20
C ASN A 13 -44.95 -34.61 15.62
N GLN A 14 -45.85 -35.61 15.58
CA GLN A 14 -47.25 -35.41 15.96
C GLN A 14 -47.43 -35.08 17.45
N ASP A 15 -46.48 -35.46 18.29
CA ASP A 15 -46.49 -35.24 19.74
C ASP A 15 -45.79 -33.92 20.13
N GLY A 16 -45.22 -33.15 19.16
CA GLY A 16 -44.56 -31.91 19.39
C GLY A 16 -43.04 -31.91 19.05
N PHE A 17 -42.23 -31.23 19.81
CA PHE A 17 -40.80 -31.15 19.59
C PHE A 17 -40.11 -32.50 19.76
N ALA A 18 -39.50 -33.01 18.70
CA ALA A 18 -38.85 -34.32 18.67
C ALA A 18 -37.31 -34.22 18.82
N GLY A 19 -36.71 -33.09 18.47
CA GLY A 19 -35.28 -32.93 18.55
C GLY A 19 -34.73 -31.83 17.65
N VAL A 20 -33.43 -31.85 17.44
CA VAL A 20 -32.73 -30.90 16.57
C VAL A 20 -31.79 -31.64 15.63
N VAL A 21 -31.85 -31.30 14.35
CA VAL A 21 -30.85 -31.73 13.37
C VAL A 21 -29.78 -30.63 13.29
N VAL A 22 -28.53 -31.03 13.39
CA VAL A 22 -27.36 -30.11 13.36
C VAL A 22 -26.45 -30.53 12.22
N LEU A 23 -26.20 -29.59 11.31
CA LEU A 23 -25.10 -29.65 10.34
C LEU A 23 -23.92 -28.88 10.88
N SER A 24 -22.78 -29.54 11.00
CA SER A 24 -21.52 -28.90 11.42
C SER A 24 -20.56 -28.84 10.23
N LEU A 25 -20.15 -27.64 9.87
CA LEU A 25 -19.14 -27.39 8.84
C LEU A 25 -17.81 -26.99 9.49
N ASP A 26 -16.71 -27.51 8.97
CA ASP A 26 -15.38 -27.05 9.36
C ASP A 26 -15.25 -25.54 9.05
N TYR A 27 -14.83 -24.75 10.02
CA TYR A 27 -14.59 -23.32 9.87
C TYR A 27 -13.67 -22.99 8.68
N ARG A 28 -12.73 -23.85 8.34
CA ARG A 28 -11.82 -23.67 7.21
C ARG A 28 -12.53 -23.48 5.88
N HIS A 29 -13.75 -24.01 5.73
CA HIS A 29 -14.57 -23.73 4.54
C HIS A 29 -15.01 -22.26 4.47
N LEU A 30 -15.30 -21.64 5.62
CA LEU A 30 -15.61 -20.21 5.68
C LEU A 30 -14.36 -19.37 5.45
N ALA A 31 -13.23 -19.76 6.04
CA ALA A 31 -11.95 -19.08 5.89
C ALA A 31 -11.46 -19.04 4.44
N GLN A 32 -11.77 -20.05 3.62
CA GLN A 32 -11.42 -20.06 2.19
C GLN A 32 -11.94 -18.84 1.42
N PHE A 33 -13.06 -18.24 1.84
CA PHE A 33 -13.60 -17.04 1.21
C PHE A 33 -12.82 -15.77 1.56
N THR A 34 -12.10 -15.75 2.65
CA THR A 34 -11.31 -14.60 3.08
C THR A 34 -9.82 -14.80 2.89
N ASP A 35 -9.30 -16.00 3.16
CA ASP A 35 -7.86 -16.28 3.14
C ASP A 35 -7.26 -16.32 1.74
N GLN A 36 -8.11 -16.41 0.71
CA GLN A 36 -7.68 -16.45 -0.69
C GLN A 36 -8.01 -15.17 -1.46
N LEU A 37 -8.58 -14.15 -0.80
CA LEU A 37 -8.87 -12.85 -1.40
C LEU A 37 -7.76 -11.86 -1.09
N VAL A 38 -6.98 -11.50 -2.12
CA VAL A 38 -6.02 -10.40 -2.05
C VAL A 38 -6.60 -9.19 -2.77
N PRO A 39 -6.94 -8.10 -2.06
CA PRO A 39 -7.64 -6.94 -2.63
C PRO A 39 -6.92 -6.30 -3.84
N THR A 40 -5.60 -6.34 -3.85
CA THR A 40 -4.77 -5.78 -4.93
C THR A 40 -4.65 -6.70 -6.15
N GLN A 41 -5.16 -7.93 -6.05
CA GLN A 41 -5.05 -8.97 -7.09
C GLN A 41 -6.38 -9.71 -7.24
N ALA A 42 -7.47 -8.97 -7.31
CA ALA A 42 -8.84 -9.47 -7.24
C ALA A 42 -9.22 -10.55 -8.29
N THR A 43 -8.42 -10.73 -9.34
CA THR A 43 -8.62 -11.76 -10.37
C THR A 43 -7.84 -13.05 -10.10
N GLN A 44 -7.03 -13.09 -9.06
CA GLN A 44 -6.18 -14.22 -8.73
C GLN A 44 -6.48 -14.70 -7.31
N VAL A 45 -6.52 -16.02 -7.14
CA VAL A 45 -6.74 -16.66 -5.86
C VAL A 45 -5.36 -17.05 -5.31
N PHE A 46 -4.93 -16.38 -4.25
CA PHE A 46 -3.67 -16.64 -3.56
C PHE A 46 -3.95 -16.88 -2.07
N GLU A 47 -3.07 -17.63 -1.44
CA GLU A 47 -3.03 -17.70 0.01
C GLU A 47 -2.69 -16.31 0.58
N THR A 48 -3.55 -15.79 1.44
CA THR A 48 -3.39 -14.46 2.01
C THR A 48 -2.36 -14.52 3.14
N ASN A 49 -1.35 -13.68 3.05
CA ASN A 49 -0.42 -13.48 4.14
C ASN A 49 -0.90 -12.29 5.00
N ALA A 50 -1.35 -12.57 6.23
CA ALA A 50 -1.78 -11.55 7.16
C ALA A 50 -0.72 -10.47 7.43
N SER A 51 0.57 -10.82 7.31
CA SER A 51 1.68 -9.86 7.45
C SER A 51 1.75 -8.84 6.32
N SER A 52 1.13 -9.11 5.17
CA SER A 52 1.08 -8.16 4.05
C SER A 52 0.18 -6.96 4.34
N GLY A 53 -0.75 -7.11 5.29
CA GLY A 53 -1.76 -6.09 5.60
C GLY A 53 -2.89 -5.97 4.56
N ASN A 54 -2.85 -6.78 3.50
CA ASN A 54 -3.83 -6.81 2.42
C ASN A 54 -4.63 -8.11 2.52
N TYR A 55 -5.84 -8.04 3.06
CA TYR A 55 -6.65 -9.22 3.30
C TYR A 55 -8.15 -8.90 3.35
N ALA A 56 -8.95 -9.97 3.22
CA ALA A 56 -10.37 -9.94 3.49
C ALA A 56 -10.66 -10.41 4.92
N TYR A 57 -11.76 -9.97 5.48
CA TYR A 57 -12.30 -10.47 6.74
C TYR A 57 -13.82 -10.47 6.69
N MET A 58 -14.45 -11.31 7.50
CA MET A 58 -15.89 -11.42 7.58
C MET A 58 -16.36 -11.15 9.02
N VAL A 59 -17.46 -10.42 9.13
CA VAL A 59 -18.05 -10.00 10.41
C VAL A 59 -19.52 -10.40 10.43
N ASP A 60 -20.00 -10.93 11.55
CA ASP A 60 -21.41 -11.25 11.74
C ASP A 60 -22.25 -10.00 12.09
N HIS A 61 -23.58 -10.16 12.11
CA HIS A 61 -24.52 -9.07 12.42
C HIS A 61 -24.38 -8.48 13.84
N ARG A 62 -23.68 -9.18 14.74
CA ARG A 62 -23.36 -8.71 16.10
C ARG A 62 -22.04 -7.95 16.16
N GLY A 63 -21.34 -7.84 15.02
CA GLY A 63 -20.07 -7.17 14.90
C GLY A 63 -18.84 -8.01 15.20
N PHE A 64 -19.00 -9.30 15.50
CA PHE A 64 -17.86 -10.18 15.74
C PHE A 64 -17.18 -10.60 14.44
N VAL A 65 -15.85 -10.55 14.44
CA VAL A 65 -15.06 -11.12 13.36
C VAL A 65 -15.22 -12.65 13.39
N VAL A 66 -15.71 -13.21 12.31
CA VAL A 66 -15.96 -14.65 12.14
C VAL A 66 -15.06 -15.33 11.13
N SER A 67 -14.31 -14.53 10.33
CA SER A 67 -13.25 -15.01 9.46
C SER A 67 -12.19 -13.92 9.30
N HIS A 68 -10.92 -14.30 9.45
CA HIS A 68 -9.77 -13.40 9.38
C HIS A 68 -8.49 -14.23 9.15
N PRO A 69 -7.50 -13.79 8.36
CA PRO A 69 -6.25 -14.52 8.18
C PRO A 69 -5.44 -14.71 9.49
N SER A 70 -5.69 -13.88 10.48
CA SER A 70 -5.16 -14.07 11.85
C SER A 70 -6.25 -14.68 12.73
N ASP A 71 -6.21 -16.00 12.91
CA ASP A 71 -7.22 -16.80 13.61
C ASP A 71 -7.53 -16.30 15.03
N PHE A 72 -6.55 -15.71 15.71
CA PHE A 72 -6.72 -15.21 17.09
C PHE A 72 -7.68 -14.01 17.19
N HIS A 73 -8.04 -13.35 16.07
CA HIS A 73 -9.04 -12.30 16.03
C HIS A 73 -10.49 -12.81 15.95
N ILE A 74 -10.66 -14.10 15.75
CA ILE A 74 -11.96 -14.70 15.50
C ILE A 74 -12.68 -14.98 16.83
N VAL A 75 -13.98 -14.73 16.85
CA VAL A 75 -14.82 -15.09 17.97
C VAL A 75 -14.80 -16.62 18.21
N GLY A 76 -14.64 -17.03 19.45
CA GLY A 76 -14.52 -18.45 19.75
C GLY A 76 -14.66 -18.75 21.24
N LEU A 77 -14.42 -20.03 21.57
CA LEU A 77 -14.37 -20.52 22.93
C LEU A 77 -12.96 -21.05 23.25
N ASN A 78 -12.55 -20.85 24.48
CA ASN A 78 -11.38 -21.51 25.03
C ASN A 78 -11.62 -23.03 25.18
N PRO A 79 -10.59 -23.86 25.37
CA PRO A 79 -10.75 -25.32 25.57
C PRO A 79 -11.65 -25.71 26.74
N ASP A 80 -11.78 -24.85 27.75
CA ASP A 80 -12.65 -25.02 28.90
C ASP A 80 -14.11 -24.60 28.65
N GLY A 81 -14.43 -24.14 27.42
CA GLY A 81 -15.75 -23.69 27.02
C GLY A 81 -16.07 -22.24 27.35
N THR A 82 -15.15 -21.50 27.98
CA THR A 82 -15.33 -20.05 28.22
C THR A 82 -15.13 -19.25 26.94
N PRO A 83 -15.85 -18.12 26.73
CA PRO A 83 -15.64 -17.27 25.59
C PRO A 83 -14.22 -16.69 25.55
N VAL A 84 -13.61 -16.63 24.36
CA VAL A 84 -12.39 -15.85 24.14
C VAL A 84 -12.70 -14.39 24.45
N PRO A 85 -11.87 -13.70 25.26
CA PRO A 85 -12.14 -12.32 25.64
C PRO A 85 -12.14 -11.41 24.43
N THR A 86 -13.13 -10.53 24.38
CA THR A 86 -13.24 -9.52 23.30
C THR A 86 -12.41 -8.30 23.63
N LEU A 87 -11.64 -7.82 22.68
CA LEU A 87 -10.84 -6.61 22.80
C LEU A 87 -11.74 -5.38 23.03
N SER A 88 -11.43 -4.62 24.07
CA SER A 88 -12.14 -3.40 24.47
C SER A 88 -11.16 -2.38 25.06
N ALA A 89 -11.61 -1.13 25.23
CA ALA A 89 -10.81 -0.08 25.86
C ALA A 89 -10.34 -0.45 27.27
N GLN A 90 -11.13 -1.26 28.01
CA GLN A 90 -10.85 -1.65 29.39
C GLN A 90 -9.76 -2.71 29.50
N ASN A 91 -9.62 -3.59 28.51
CA ASN A 91 -8.71 -4.74 28.57
C ASN A 91 -7.59 -4.72 27.53
N ALA A 92 -7.54 -3.70 26.65
CA ALA A 92 -6.60 -3.63 25.53
C ALA A 92 -5.14 -3.80 25.95
N THR A 93 -4.71 -3.17 27.06
CA THR A 93 -3.32 -3.26 27.53
C THR A 93 -2.95 -4.67 27.99
N GLU A 94 -3.90 -5.40 28.59
CA GLU A 94 -3.67 -6.75 29.07
C GLU A 94 -3.73 -7.78 27.93
N LEU A 95 -4.73 -7.69 27.06
CA LEU A 95 -4.93 -8.62 25.95
C LEU A 95 -3.86 -8.47 24.88
N ALA A 96 -3.38 -7.25 24.57
CA ALA A 96 -2.29 -7.03 23.64
C ALA A 96 -1.00 -7.78 24.03
N LYS A 97 -0.79 -8.04 25.32
CA LYS A 97 0.34 -8.85 25.81
C LYS A 97 0.13 -10.36 25.59
N LYS A 98 -1.11 -10.80 25.55
CA LYS A 98 -1.45 -12.22 25.39
C LYS A 98 -1.60 -12.62 23.93
N GLY A 99 -1.94 -11.66 23.04
CA GLY A 99 -2.14 -11.89 21.61
C GLY A 99 -3.30 -12.87 21.32
N ALA A 100 -4.31 -12.89 22.19
CA ALA A 100 -5.46 -13.80 22.08
C ALA A 100 -6.73 -13.03 22.42
N GLU A 101 -7.18 -12.21 21.49
CA GLU A 101 -8.41 -11.42 21.60
C GLU A 101 -9.33 -11.62 20.40
N ALA A 102 -10.61 -11.86 20.67
CA ALA A 102 -11.63 -11.78 19.65
C ALA A 102 -11.94 -10.30 19.33
N LEU A 103 -12.16 -9.97 18.08
CA LEU A 103 -12.53 -8.62 17.68
C LEU A 103 -14.04 -8.49 17.50
N ASN A 104 -14.59 -7.41 18.06
CA ASN A 104 -15.96 -6.96 17.79
C ASN A 104 -15.90 -5.51 17.29
N MET A 105 -16.28 -5.29 16.02
CA MET A 105 -16.15 -4.01 15.36
C MET A 105 -16.93 -2.89 16.06
N PHE A 106 -18.04 -3.20 16.76
CA PHE A 106 -18.78 -2.21 17.54
C PHE A 106 -18.03 -1.78 18.82
N GLN A 107 -17.03 -2.54 19.27
CA GLN A 107 -16.25 -2.22 20.47
C GLN A 107 -14.91 -1.59 20.17
N LEU A 108 -14.49 -1.52 18.90
CA LEU A 108 -13.15 -1.05 18.51
C LEU A 108 -13.08 0.45 18.20
N GLY A 109 -14.14 1.22 18.46
CA GLY A 109 -14.14 2.67 18.25
C GLY A 109 -13.11 3.44 19.09
N PHE A 110 -12.56 2.84 20.14
CA PHE A 110 -11.48 3.42 20.93
C PHE A 110 -10.12 3.37 20.22
N LEU A 111 -9.93 2.43 19.27
CA LEU A 111 -8.75 2.38 18.42
C LEU A 111 -8.83 3.43 17.32
N ASP A 112 -9.96 3.46 16.62
CA ASP A 112 -10.30 4.47 15.62
C ASP A 112 -11.84 4.53 15.47
N PRO A 113 -12.46 5.72 15.58
CA PRO A 113 -13.92 5.86 15.43
C PRO A 113 -14.48 5.33 14.12
N ASN A 114 -13.70 5.30 13.05
CA ASN A 114 -14.14 4.80 11.75
C ASN A 114 -14.36 3.28 11.73
N ILE A 115 -13.72 2.53 12.62
CA ILE A 115 -14.01 1.09 12.76
C ILE A 115 -15.46 0.89 13.23
N PHE A 116 -15.89 1.66 14.22
CA PHE A 116 -17.27 1.64 14.68
C PHE A 116 -18.25 2.14 13.60
N ASN A 117 -17.87 3.18 12.85
CA ASN A 117 -18.70 3.73 11.78
C ASN A 117 -18.94 2.70 10.66
N ILE A 118 -17.93 1.94 10.26
CA ILE A 118 -18.08 0.82 9.32
C ILE A 118 -19.13 -0.17 9.84
N ALA A 119 -18.98 -0.62 11.08
CA ALA A 119 -19.91 -1.58 11.68
C ALA A 119 -21.34 -1.04 11.69
N LYS A 120 -21.51 0.22 12.07
CA LYS A 120 -22.82 0.90 12.11
C LYS A 120 -23.46 1.00 10.73
N GLU A 121 -22.71 1.41 9.72
CA GLU A 121 -23.24 1.54 8.36
C GLU A 121 -23.51 0.19 7.70
N ALA A 122 -22.58 -0.77 7.85
CA ALA A 122 -22.75 -2.12 7.32
C ALA A 122 -23.98 -2.81 7.91
N ALA A 123 -24.25 -2.63 9.21
CA ALA A 123 -25.45 -3.14 9.88
C ALA A 123 -26.76 -2.59 9.30
N THR A 124 -26.72 -1.45 8.59
CA THR A 124 -27.88 -0.91 7.84
C THR A 124 -27.96 -1.46 6.42
N GLY A 125 -27.18 -2.49 6.05
CA GLY A 125 -27.17 -3.08 4.72
C GLY A 125 -26.46 -2.25 3.64
N LYS A 126 -25.69 -1.21 4.04
CA LYS A 126 -24.93 -0.37 3.12
C LYS A 126 -23.57 -0.95 2.79
N SER A 127 -23.08 -0.65 1.59
CA SER A 127 -21.68 -0.82 1.20
C SER A 127 -20.98 0.52 1.21
N GLY A 128 -19.68 0.52 1.42
CA GLY A 128 -18.90 1.75 1.44
C GLY A 128 -17.41 1.53 1.51
N ILE A 129 -16.71 2.63 1.70
CA ILE A 129 -15.26 2.68 1.82
C ILE A 129 -14.90 3.57 3.00
N PHE A 130 -14.01 3.10 3.86
CA PHE A 130 -13.46 3.87 4.97
C PHE A 130 -11.94 3.74 5.05
N MET A 131 -11.34 4.72 5.72
CA MET A 131 -9.95 4.63 6.19
C MET A 131 -9.96 4.68 7.72
N TYR A 132 -9.16 3.81 8.34
CA TYR A 132 -8.97 3.80 9.79
C TYR A 132 -7.57 3.31 10.17
N LYS A 133 -7.16 3.58 11.40
CA LYS A 133 -5.91 3.07 11.97
C LYS A 133 -6.16 1.80 12.75
N PHE A 134 -5.37 0.76 12.45
CA PHE A 134 -5.36 -0.49 13.20
C PHE A 134 -3.94 -1.03 13.31
N SER A 135 -3.52 -1.44 14.50
CA SER A 135 -2.15 -1.92 14.78
C SER A 135 -1.04 -0.97 14.30
N GLY A 136 -1.28 0.35 14.40
CA GLY A 136 -0.31 1.38 14.00
C GLY A 136 -0.31 1.75 12.52
N ASN A 137 -1.00 0.98 11.66
CA ASN A 137 -1.03 1.18 10.22
C ASN A 137 -2.37 1.77 9.77
N THR A 138 -2.35 2.52 8.67
CA THR A 138 -3.57 3.02 8.03
C THR A 138 -4.14 1.95 7.11
N LYS A 139 -5.39 1.56 7.36
CA LYS A 139 -6.15 0.63 6.53
C LYS A 139 -7.14 1.38 5.66
N PHE A 140 -7.14 1.06 4.38
CA PHE A 140 -8.17 1.45 3.43
C PHE A 140 -9.05 0.23 3.21
N VAL A 141 -10.34 0.33 3.54
CA VAL A 141 -11.25 -0.82 3.55
C VAL A 141 -12.50 -0.52 2.75
N ALA A 142 -12.79 -1.38 1.79
CA ALA A 142 -14.10 -1.49 1.15
C ALA A 142 -14.91 -2.57 1.88
N TYR A 143 -16.16 -2.31 2.15
CA TYR A 143 -17.05 -3.29 2.81
C TYR A 143 -18.39 -3.41 2.08
N ALA A 144 -18.99 -4.60 2.18
CA ALA A 144 -20.27 -4.89 1.61
C ALA A 144 -21.07 -5.87 2.50
N PRO A 145 -22.40 -5.72 2.61
CA PRO A 145 -23.24 -6.62 3.39
C PRO A 145 -23.34 -8.00 2.76
N ILE A 146 -23.42 -9.03 3.60
CA ILE A 146 -23.77 -10.40 3.21
C ILE A 146 -25.28 -10.53 3.33
N LYS A 147 -25.96 -10.45 2.20
CA LYS A 147 -27.43 -10.46 2.11
C LYS A 147 -28.00 -11.87 2.27
N PHE A 148 -27.86 -12.42 3.46
CA PHE A 148 -28.50 -13.66 3.87
C PHE A 148 -29.46 -13.35 5.01
N TYR A 149 -30.75 -13.58 4.79
CA TYR A 149 -31.82 -13.22 5.71
C TYR A 149 -32.55 -14.48 6.20
N ALA A 150 -32.88 -14.50 7.48
CA ALA A 150 -33.65 -15.55 8.13
C ALA A 150 -34.44 -14.90 9.28
N SER A 151 -35.26 -15.65 9.98
CA SER A 151 -36.06 -15.12 11.09
C SER A 151 -35.25 -14.48 12.21
N ASN A 152 -34.02 -15.00 12.44
CA ASN A 152 -33.05 -14.48 13.40
C ASN A 152 -32.00 -13.55 12.77
N LEU A 153 -32.04 -13.35 11.45
CA LEU A 153 -31.14 -12.50 10.68
C LEU A 153 -31.97 -11.60 9.75
N PRO A 154 -32.75 -10.67 10.31
CA PRO A 154 -33.70 -9.87 9.53
C PRO A 154 -33.00 -8.81 8.68
N GLU A 155 -33.74 -8.28 7.69
CA GLU A 155 -33.31 -7.08 6.96
C GLU A 155 -33.24 -5.86 7.90
N PRO A 156 -32.32 -4.90 7.63
CA PRO A 156 -31.33 -4.87 6.53
C PRO A 156 -29.99 -5.50 6.92
N ALA A 157 -29.79 -5.88 8.18
CA ALA A 157 -28.50 -6.35 8.69
C ALA A 157 -28.07 -7.70 8.09
N GLY A 158 -29.02 -8.63 7.89
CA GLY A 158 -28.74 -9.96 7.36
C GLY A 158 -27.73 -10.73 8.20
N PHE A 159 -26.86 -11.52 7.54
CA PHE A 159 -25.80 -12.27 8.22
C PHE A 159 -24.72 -11.36 8.83
N GLY A 160 -24.36 -10.28 8.13
CA GLY A 160 -23.26 -9.39 8.49
C GLY A 160 -22.64 -8.77 7.24
N TRP A 161 -21.32 -8.63 7.24
CA TRP A 161 -20.61 -8.02 6.11
C TRP A 161 -19.21 -8.61 5.91
N ILE A 162 -18.68 -8.41 4.71
CA ILE A 162 -17.29 -8.67 4.37
C ILE A 162 -16.55 -7.36 4.19
N GLY A 163 -15.31 -7.29 4.67
CA GLY A 163 -14.37 -6.19 4.45
C GLY A 163 -13.19 -6.65 3.63
N LEU A 164 -12.77 -5.82 2.69
CA LEU A 164 -11.54 -5.98 1.90
C LEU A 164 -10.60 -4.83 2.26
N GLY A 165 -9.54 -5.13 2.98
CA GLY A 165 -8.59 -4.17 3.51
C GLY A 165 -7.26 -4.20 2.79
N LEU A 166 -6.67 -3.01 2.61
CA LEU A 166 -5.27 -2.87 2.21
C LEU A 166 -4.56 -1.90 3.14
N GLU A 167 -3.27 -2.09 3.31
CA GLU A 167 -2.40 -1.23 4.11
C GLU A 167 -1.82 -0.14 3.22
N VAL A 168 -2.20 1.12 3.50
CA VAL A 168 -1.87 2.28 2.65
C VAL A 168 -0.37 2.49 2.58
N GLU A 169 0.32 2.33 3.70
CA GLU A 169 1.77 2.50 3.81
C GLU A 169 2.51 1.51 2.91
N LYS A 170 2.13 0.22 2.94
CA LYS A 170 2.75 -0.81 2.09
C LYS A 170 2.41 -0.66 0.60
N TYR A 171 1.19 -0.22 0.30
CA TYR A 171 0.82 0.10 -1.08
C TYR A 171 1.68 1.23 -1.64
N ASN A 172 1.86 2.30 -0.84
CA ASN A 172 2.70 3.43 -1.22
C ASN A 172 4.19 3.08 -1.26
N GLU A 173 4.67 2.16 -0.41
CA GLU A 173 6.07 1.70 -0.42
C GLU A 173 6.47 1.11 -1.78
N ALA A 174 5.63 0.31 -2.39
CA ALA A 174 5.87 -0.23 -3.73
C ALA A 174 5.98 0.90 -4.77
N ALA A 175 5.09 1.87 -4.75
CA ALA A 175 5.13 3.03 -5.63
C ALA A 175 6.37 3.91 -5.38
N GLN A 176 6.76 4.11 -4.12
CA GLN A 176 7.96 4.86 -3.76
C GLN A 176 9.24 4.16 -4.22
N LYS A 177 9.35 2.83 -4.10
CA LYS A 177 10.49 2.07 -4.61
C LYS A 177 10.66 2.23 -6.13
N VAL A 178 9.55 2.17 -6.88
CA VAL A 178 9.56 2.41 -8.33
C VAL A 178 10.01 3.84 -8.63
N SER A 179 9.47 4.84 -7.94
CA SER A 179 9.84 6.25 -8.10
C SER A 179 11.32 6.48 -7.81
N GLN A 180 11.86 5.92 -6.73
CA GLN A 180 13.28 6.03 -6.36
C GLN A 180 14.19 5.37 -7.40
N ASN A 181 13.79 4.23 -7.96
CA ASN A 181 14.55 3.57 -9.03
C ASN A 181 14.58 4.42 -10.29
N ILE A 182 13.44 4.99 -10.71
CA ILE A 182 13.36 5.91 -11.86
C ILE A 182 14.25 7.13 -11.61
N GLU A 183 14.21 7.73 -10.43
CA GLU A 183 15.04 8.87 -10.08
C GLU A 183 16.55 8.54 -10.11
N LYS A 184 16.94 7.38 -9.60
CA LYS A 184 18.33 6.89 -9.63
C LYS A 184 18.81 6.65 -11.05
N GLU A 185 18.01 6.02 -11.88
CA GLU A 185 18.33 5.81 -13.30
C GLU A 185 18.41 7.13 -14.05
N SER A 186 17.47 8.06 -13.84
CA SER A 186 17.48 9.38 -14.44
C SER A 186 18.74 10.17 -14.08
N LYS A 187 19.18 10.14 -12.82
CA LYS A 187 20.44 10.77 -12.39
C LYS A 187 21.66 10.14 -13.06
N ALA A 188 21.70 8.81 -13.20
CA ALA A 188 22.78 8.11 -13.89
C ALA A 188 22.83 8.47 -15.37
N TRP A 189 21.70 8.53 -16.05
CA TRP A 189 21.59 8.98 -17.43
C TRP A 189 22.04 10.44 -17.62
N THR A 190 21.59 11.33 -16.75
CA THR A 190 22.00 12.75 -16.75
C THR A 190 23.51 12.89 -16.59
N ALA A 191 24.12 12.17 -15.65
CA ALA A 191 25.57 12.17 -15.46
C ALA A 191 26.32 11.67 -16.71
N THR A 192 25.82 10.61 -17.35
CA THR A 192 26.37 10.08 -18.60
C THR A 192 26.31 11.10 -19.73
N VAL A 193 25.17 11.78 -19.91
CA VAL A 193 25.00 12.81 -20.93
C VAL A 193 25.97 13.97 -20.70
N ILE A 194 26.12 14.44 -19.46
CA ILE A 194 27.07 15.51 -19.11
C ILE A 194 28.50 15.09 -19.45
N LEU A 195 28.89 13.86 -19.11
CA LEU A 195 30.23 13.34 -19.40
C LEU A 195 30.50 13.29 -20.90
N VAL A 196 29.54 12.83 -21.71
CA VAL A 196 29.65 12.82 -23.17
C VAL A 196 29.78 14.23 -23.74
N LEU A 197 29.02 15.20 -23.21
CA LEU A 197 29.12 16.60 -23.64
C LEU A 197 30.50 17.21 -23.33
N ILE A 198 31.04 16.93 -22.13
CA ILE A 198 32.39 17.39 -21.75
C ILE A 198 33.43 16.76 -22.69
N ALA A 199 33.35 15.47 -22.95
CA ALA A 199 34.27 14.80 -23.86
C ALA A 199 34.18 15.38 -25.29
N ALA A 200 33.01 15.68 -25.79
CA ALA A 200 32.79 16.30 -27.07
C ALA A 200 33.40 17.71 -27.11
N MET A 201 33.23 18.54 -26.07
CA MET A 201 33.86 19.86 -25.97
C MET A 201 35.38 19.79 -25.97
N VAL A 202 35.97 18.85 -25.27
CA VAL A 202 37.42 18.64 -25.24
C VAL A 202 37.95 18.26 -26.63
N ILE A 203 37.26 17.36 -27.32
CA ILE A 203 37.64 16.96 -28.70
C ILE A 203 37.58 18.19 -29.65
N LEU A 204 36.48 18.96 -29.59
CA LEU A 204 36.32 20.15 -30.40
C LEU A 204 37.41 21.17 -30.11
N PHE A 205 37.78 21.35 -28.84
CA PHE A 205 38.88 22.25 -28.45
C PHE A 205 40.21 21.80 -29.05
N PHE A 206 40.54 20.51 -29.03
CA PHE A 206 41.75 20.02 -29.68
C PHE A 206 41.73 20.20 -31.20
N ILE A 207 40.59 19.92 -31.85
CA ILE A 207 40.45 20.16 -33.28
C ILE A 207 40.67 21.62 -33.62
N MET A 208 40.12 22.56 -32.82
CA MET A 208 40.30 24.01 -32.99
C MET A 208 41.77 24.40 -32.86
N ILE A 209 42.47 23.87 -31.88
CA ILE A 209 43.92 24.13 -31.70
C ILE A 209 44.73 23.66 -32.93
N ILE A 210 44.42 22.47 -33.45
CA ILE A 210 45.13 21.91 -34.61
C ILE A 210 44.85 22.78 -35.86
N LEU A 211 43.59 23.19 -36.05
CA LEU A 211 43.22 24.06 -37.17
C LEU A 211 43.91 25.44 -37.09
N VAL A 212 43.87 26.09 -35.91
CA VAL A 212 44.52 27.37 -35.72
C VAL A 212 46.03 27.29 -35.95
N ARG A 213 46.70 26.26 -35.43
CA ARG A 213 48.14 26.02 -35.64
C ARG A 213 48.44 25.74 -37.11
N GLY A 214 47.59 24.97 -37.81
CA GLY A 214 47.72 24.67 -39.24
C GLY A 214 47.63 25.93 -40.10
N ILE A 215 46.62 26.78 -39.85
CA ILE A 215 46.41 28.02 -40.57
C ILE A 215 47.54 29.00 -40.32
N THR A 216 47.95 29.20 -39.04
CA THR A 216 49.02 30.11 -38.66
C THR A 216 50.37 29.71 -39.29
N ARG A 217 50.66 28.40 -39.35
CA ARG A 217 51.85 27.89 -39.98
C ARG A 217 51.85 28.09 -41.51
N SER A 218 50.69 27.92 -42.14
CA SER A 218 50.51 28.16 -43.59
C SER A 218 50.66 29.64 -43.95
N LEU A 219 50.16 30.57 -43.15
CA LEU A 219 50.30 32.01 -43.35
C LEU A 219 51.74 32.49 -43.14
N ARG A 220 52.45 31.98 -42.12
CA ARG A 220 53.82 32.33 -41.85
C ARG A 220 54.80 31.95 -42.96
N SER A 221 54.48 30.91 -43.69
CA SER A 221 55.30 30.46 -44.83
C SER A 221 55.07 31.28 -46.12
N LYS A 222 54.05 32.15 -46.17
CA LYS A 222 53.67 32.98 -47.32
C LYS A 222 53.94 34.47 -47.12
N VAL A 223 54.40 34.93 -45.95
CA VAL A 223 54.79 36.30 -45.73
C VAL A 223 56.34 36.45 -45.99
N PRO A 224 56.77 37.17 -47.04
CA PRO A 224 58.22 37.40 -47.29
C PRO A 224 58.81 38.14 -46.08
N GLU A 225 60.00 37.74 -45.63
CA GLU A 225 60.83 38.49 -44.66
C GLU A 225 61.24 39.84 -45.25
N GLY A 226 60.35 40.82 -45.21
CA GLY A 226 60.70 42.15 -45.77
C GLY A 226 59.57 43.19 -45.65
N SER A 227 58.44 42.89 -45.08
CA SER A 227 57.40 43.92 -44.84
C SER A 227 57.18 44.21 -43.34
N ALA A 228 58.25 44.29 -42.56
CA ALA A 228 58.20 45.04 -41.33
C ALA A 228 58.31 46.51 -41.72
N GLY A 229 57.16 47.12 -42.02
CA GLY A 229 57.06 48.54 -42.21
C GLY A 229 57.53 49.22 -40.94
N ASP A 230 58.50 50.10 -41.10
CA ASP A 230 59.04 50.97 -40.13
C ASP A 230 57.92 51.81 -39.49
N LEU A 231 57.52 51.49 -38.29
CA LEU A 231 56.52 52.21 -37.50
C LEU A 231 57.20 53.36 -36.68
N SER A 232 58.41 53.76 -37.07
CA SER A 232 59.13 54.89 -36.44
C SER A 232 58.65 56.26 -36.93
N VAL A 233 57.65 56.37 -37.81
CA VAL A 233 57.25 57.66 -38.40
C VAL A 233 56.10 58.36 -37.65
N PHE A 234 55.59 57.78 -36.58
CA PHE A 234 54.46 58.38 -35.83
C PHE A 234 54.83 58.79 -34.41
N ASN A 235 56.04 59.26 -34.20
CA ASN A 235 56.40 59.94 -32.98
C ASN A 235 57.26 61.20 -33.33
N ASP A 236 56.58 62.23 -33.85
CA ASP A 236 57.07 63.59 -33.70
C ASP A 236 55.91 64.58 -33.86
N ASP A 237 55.92 65.53 -32.99
CA ASP A 237 55.23 66.83 -33.00
C ASP A 237 53.75 66.80 -32.52
N ASP A 238 53.57 67.15 -31.24
CA ASP A 238 53.08 68.50 -30.92
C ASP A 238 53.22 68.79 -29.40
N ASP A 239 54.41 69.19 -29.05
CA ASP A 239 54.58 70.24 -28.04
C ASP A 239 54.31 71.57 -28.75
N ASP A 240 53.31 72.31 -28.30
CA ASP A 240 53.36 73.75 -28.07
C ASP A 240 51.95 74.35 -27.92
N ASP A 241 51.87 75.13 -26.87
CA ASP A 241 51.08 76.35 -26.64
C ASP A 241 49.65 76.25 -26.07
N LYS A 242 49.69 76.65 -24.82
CA LYS A 242 48.90 77.60 -24.00
C LYS A 242 47.98 77.01 -22.99
#